data_c0c92e390ec1911fe6c7289c138fa060
#
_entry.id   c0c92e390ec1911fe6c7289c138fa060
#
_cell.length_a   1.000
_cell.length_b   1.000
_cell.length_c   1.000
_cell.angle_alpha   90.00
_cell.angle_beta   90.00
_cell.angle_gamma   90.00
#
_symmetry.space_group_name_H-M   'P 1'
#
loop_
_entity.id
_entity.type
_entity.pdbx_description
1 polymer ?
#
loop_
_entity_poly.entity_id
_entity_poly.type
_entity_poly.pdbx_seq_one_letter_code
_entity_poly.pdbx_strand_id
1 'polypeptide(L)'
;MSSYSQQIQFPITMDDELRAKVESLKDGICARAVEGDLESAHPQEDMDAIRDAGLFGLEAPAEFGGMGVNSAVANDAIRQIAVWNSSTAHILFVHSVGLKSIPFLGNEEQTKRYMTEAVQNGKRFGVAASEHGQHVMDWSCKMTPTEGGYLLNGNKLFCSGSGGSDYIMVFAVLEGAPSLIEGVMIMMVPSNQEGVQQNLDWDNMGQRQTSSQSISFKDVFIPEADILGEAGTIMQLEPSMWALYYQSAFCALHAGMAEGALNEAIDYARNKTRPWILSGIDKAVNDPYIQGALGQMQTQVSAMRTLINRANEAVILVERGMLDRGEAAIRIAEAKVFSTDVALDVTSKIFQVCGARATSKKYSIDRYWRNARTMTLHDPVDWKRNEIGHYLLTDEPPMPTFYS
;
A
#
# COMPACT_ATOMS: atom_id res chain seq x y z
N MET A 1 -12.71 23.88 25.26
CA MET A 1 -11.31 23.42 25.45
C MET A 1 -11.38 22.21 26.34
N SER A 2 -11.52 21.03 25.74
CA SER A 2 -11.64 19.75 26.46
C SER A 2 -10.24 19.22 26.73
N SER A 3 -10.07 18.68 27.95
CA SER A 3 -8.85 18.14 28.54
C SER A 3 -8.24 16.98 27.74
N TYR A 4 -7.39 17.24 26.79
CA TYR A 4 -6.50 16.29 26.16
C TYR A 4 -5.33 15.92 27.09
N SER A 5 -5.58 15.21 28.17
CA SER A 5 -4.53 14.78 29.10
C SER A 5 -4.73 13.38 29.66
N GLN A 6 -5.09 12.42 28.80
CA GLN A 6 -4.61 11.04 28.96
C GLN A 6 -4.02 10.64 27.63
N GLN A 7 -2.71 10.89 27.46
CA GLN A 7 -1.95 10.33 26.35
C GLN A 7 -1.88 8.83 26.57
N ILE A 8 -2.80 8.11 25.96
CA ILE A 8 -2.65 6.68 25.76
C ILE A 8 -1.55 6.55 24.71
N GLN A 9 -0.32 6.28 25.17
CA GLN A 9 0.82 6.09 24.27
C GLN A 9 0.70 4.71 23.63
N PHE A 10 0.30 4.68 22.37
CA PHE A 10 0.45 3.49 21.54
C PHE A 10 1.80 3.58 20.81
N PRO A 11 2.49 2.45 20.57
CA PRO A 11 3.60 2.44 19.65
C PRO A 11 3.09 2.79 18.24
N ILE A 12 3.67 3.81 17.62
CA ILE A 12 3.39 4.21 16.24
C ILE A 12 4.58 3.98 15.30
N THR A 13 5.66 3.45 15.86
CA THR A 13 6.90 3.08 15.14
C THR A 13 7.37 1.71 15.64
N MET A 14 8.18 1.06 14.82
CA MET A 14 8.85 -0.19 15.20
C MET A 14 9.66 -0.03 16.47
N ASP A 15 9.65 -1.03 17.34
CA ASP A 15 10.63 -1.20 18.38
C ASP A 15 12.00 -1.63 17.81
N ASP A 16 13.01 -1.74 18.67
CA ASP A 16 14.37 -2.05 18.24
C ASP A 16 14.51 -3.46 17.65
N GLU A 17 13.74 -4.44 18.13
CA GLU A 17 13.76 -5.82 17.63
C GLU A 17 13.19 -5.91 16.21
N LEU A 18 11.99 -5.36 16.00
CA LEU A 18 11.37 -5.34 14.67
C LEU A 18 12.18 -4.48 13.70
N ARG A 19 12.72 -3.35 14.18
CA ARG A 19 13.62 -2.50 13.39
C ARG A 19 14.85 -3.26 12.92
N ALA A 20 15.51 -4.00 13.80
CA ALA A 20 16.69 -4.79 13.43
C ALA A 20 16.32 -5.89 12.40
N LYS A 21 15.16 -6.54 12.54
CA LYS A 21 14.63 -7.51 11.58
C LYS A 21 14.43 -6.88 10.19
N VAL A 22 13.75 -5.73 10.13
CA VAL A 22 13.52 -5.01 8.87
C VAL A 22 14.84 -4.54 8.25
N GLU A 23 15.74 -3.93 9.03
CA GLU A 23 17.04 -3.47 8.55
C GLU A 23 17.93 -4.61 7.99
N SER A 24 17.80 -5.83 8.49
CA SER A 24 18.54 -6.98 7.97
C SER A 24 18.21 -7.30 6.50
N LEU A 25 17.07 -6.85 5.98
CA LEU A 25 16.64 -7.04 4.60
C LEU A 25 17.24 -6.03 3.62
N LYS A 26 17.77 -4.91 4.13
CA LYS A 26 18.16 -3.73 3.37
C LYS A 26 19.09 -4.03 2.22
N ASP A 27 20.21 -4.67 2.51
CA ASP A 27 21.28 -4.86 1.51
C ASP A 27 20.79 -5.72 0.33
N GLY A 28 20.03 -6.78 0.61
CA GLY A 28 19.43 -7.63 -0.42
C GLY A 28 18.43 -6.86 -1.29
N ILE A 29 17.49 -6.16 -0.66
CA ILE A 29 16.46 -5.38 -1.37
C ILE A 29 17.10 -4.27 -2.21
N CYS A 30 18.05 -3.50 -1.65
CA CYS A 30 18.74 -2.44 -2.37
C CYS A 30 19.53 -2.98 -3.59
N ALA A 31 20.17 -4.12 -3.45
CA ALA A 31 20.96 -4.73 -4.53
C ALA A 31 20.11 -5.09 -5.75
N ARG A 32 18.86 -5.53 -5.53
CA ARG A 32 17.95 -6.00 -6.61
C ARG A 32 17.02 -4.89 -7.15
N ALA A 33 16.86 -3.77 -6.43
CA ALA A 33 15.85 -2.76 -6.74
C ALA A 33 15.97 -2.15 -8.13
N VAL A 34 17.19 -1.88 -8.61
CA VAL A 34 17.44 -1.23 -9.92
C VAL A 34 17.19 -2.22 -11.06
N GLU A 35 17.77 -3.41 -11.01
CA GLU A 35 17.63 -4.42 -12.05
C GLU A 35 16.18 -4.88 -12.16
N GLY A 36 15.53 -5.17 -11.04
CA GLY A 36 14.13 -5.57 -11.02
C GLY A 36 13.19 -4.48 -11.57
N ASP A 37 13.45 -3.19 -11.30
CA ASP A 37 12.69 -2.09 -11.91
C ASP A 37 12.89 -2.03 -13.44
N LEU A 38 14.10 -2.20 -13.94
CA LEU A 38 14.39 -2.18 -15.38
C LEU A 38 13.70 -3.34 -16.11
N GLU A 39 13.68 -4.51 -15.53
CA GLU A 39 13.16 -5.75 -16.11
C GLU A 39 11.66 -5.99 -15.83
N SER A 40 11.02 -5.18 -14.98
CA SER A 40 9.67 -5.45 -14.43
C SER A 40 9.59 -6.84 -13.75
N ALA A 41 10.67 -7.29 -13.14
CA ALA A 41 10.76 -8.62 -12.56
C ALA A 41 10.05 -8.67 -11.20
N HIS A 42 9.26 -9.74 -10.98
CA HIS A 42 8.69 -10.00 -9.66
C HIS A 42 9.78 -10.16 -8.61
N PRO A 43 9.73 -9.46 -7.45
CA PRO A 43 10.80 -9.47 -6.46
C PRO A 43 10.71 -10.72 -5.55
N GLN A 44 10.81 -11.93 -6.13
CA GLN A 44 10.61 -13.20 -5.41
C GLN A 44 11.57 -13.35 -4.22
N GLU A 45 12.87 -13.06 -4.44
CA GLU A 45 13.87 -13.17 -3.37
C GLU A 45 13.64 -12.19 -2.22
N ASP A 46 13.12 -10.97 -2.53
CA ASP A 46 12.75 -10.00 -1.50
C ASP A 46 11.55 -10.52 -0.70
N MET A 47 10.54 -11.09 -1.37
CA MET A 47 9.36 -11.63 -0.71
C MET A 47 9.68 -12.87 0.13
N ASP A 48 10.59 -13.73 -0.33
CA ASP A 48 11.09 -14.87 0.44
C ASP A 48 11.83 -14.41 1.71
N ALA A 49 12.71 -13.41 1.60
CA ALA A 49 13.41 -12.85 2.74
C ALA A 49 12.45 -12.16 3.75
N ILE A 50 11.42 -11.47 3.26
CA ILE A 50 10.35 -10.87 4.07
C ILE A 50 9.57 -11.95 4.81
N ARG A 51 9.20 -13.06 4.13
CA ARG A 51 8.54 -14.22 4.74
C ARG A 51 9.42 -14.83 5.84
N ASP A 52 10.68 -15.10 5.52
CA ASP A 52 11.64 -15.76 6.44
C ASP A 52 11.95 -14.89 7.67
N ALA A 53 11.84 -13.56 7.56
CA ALA A 53 11.86 -12.62 8.68
C ALA A 53 10.54 -12.60 9.49
N GLY A 54 9.51 -13.34 9.07
CA GLY A 54 8.20 -13.42 9.72
C GLY A 54 7.28 -12.22 9.45
N LEU A 55 7.63 -11.34 8.50
CA LEU A 55 6.88 -10.10 8.27
C LEU A 55 5.54 -10.32 7.54
N PHE A 56 5.24 -11.52 7.02
CA PHE A 56 3.88 -11.86 6.58
C PHE A 56 2.88 -11.90 7.74
N GLY A 57 3.36 -12.13 8.97
CA GLY A 57 2.56 -12.14 10.18
C GLY A 57 2.62 -10.84 11.00
N LEU A 58 2.98 -9.68 10.43
CA LEU A 58 3.12 -8.42 11.17
C LEU A 58 1.91 -8.13 12.06
N GLU A 59 0.72 -8.04 11.49
CA GLU A 59 -0.52 -7.69 12.19
C GLU A 59 -1.32 -8.92 12.64
N ALA A 60 -0.90 -10.13 12.27
CA ALA A 60 -1.57 -11.34 12.71
C ALA A 60 -1.41 -11.55 14.22
N PRO A 61 -2.48 -11.96 14.93
CA PRO A 61 -2.43 -12.21 16.38
C PRO A 61 -1.38 -13.25 16.78
N ALA A 62 -0.81 -13.09 17.98
CA ALA A 62 0.20 -13.98 18.53
C ALA A 62 -0.27 -15.45 18.68
N GLU A 63 -1.56 -15.67 18.87
CA GLU A 63 -2.17 -17.01 18.94
C GLU A 63 -2.00 -17.81 17.62
N PHE A 64 -1.83 -17.14 16.48
CA PHE A 64 -1.49 -17.75 15.20
C PHE A 64 0.01 -17.78 14.93
N GLY A 65 0.84 -17.26 15.85
CA GLY A 65 2.29 -17.11 15.69
C GLY A 65 2.70 -15.80 15.01
N GLY A 66 1.79 -14.85 14.84
CA GLY A 66 2.06 -13.52 14.31
C GLY A 66 2.72 -12.60 15.32
N MET A 67 3.14 -11.42 14.87
CA MET A 67 3.80 -10.42 15.72
C MET A 67 2.79 -9.56 16.51
N GLY A 68 1.52 -9.52 16.11
CA GLY A 68 0.45 -8.79 16.79
C GLY A 68 0.67 -7.28 16.87
N VAL A 69 1.45 -6.70 15.94
CA VAL A 69 1.66 -5.25 15.94
C VAL A 69 0.42 -4.54 15.40
N ASN A 70 0.20 -3.30 15.82
CA ASN A 70 -0.88 -2.48 15.27
C ASN A 70 -0.53 -1.92 13.89
N SER A 71 -1.54 -1.39 13.19
CA SER A 71 -1.39 -0.86 11.82
C SER A 71 -0.37 0.27 11.70
N ALA A 72 -0.16 1.09 12.73
CA ALA A 72 0.84 2.16 12.68
C ALA A 72 2.27 1.59 12.62
N VAL A 73 2.55 0.57 13.42
CA VAL A 73 3.86 -0.12 13.44
C VAL A 73 4.07 -0.90 12.14
N ALA A 74 3.04 -1.58 11.63
CA ALA A 74 3.09 -2.26 10.34
C ALA A 74 3.38 -1.27 9.19
N ASN A 75 2.70 -0.11 9.19
CA ASN A 75 2.92 0.95 8.22
C ASN A 75 4.34 1.55 8.32
N ASP A 76 4.93 1.64 9.52
CA ASP A 76 6.33 2.07 9.68
C ASP A 76 7.32 1.05 9.08
N ALA A 77 7.07 -0.25 9.22
CA ALA A 77 7.86 -1.29 8.57
C ALA A 77 7.72 -1.24 7.03
N ILE A 78 6.51 -1.11 6.52
CA ILE A 78 6.22 -0.94 5.09
C ILE A 78 6.92 0.31 4.54
N ARG A 79 6.84 1.45 5.24
CA ARG A 79 7.54 2.68 4.89
C ARG A 79 9.05 2.46 4.79
N GLN A 80 9.64 1.77 5.76
CA GLN A 80 11.09 1.52 5.78
C GLN A 80 11.53 0.66 4.59
N ILE A 81 10.77 -0.37 4.24
CA ILE A 81 11.04 -1.19 3.04
C ILE A 81 10.86 -0.35 1.77
N ALA A 82 9.86 0.54 1.73
CA ALA A 82 9.61 1.43 0.59
C ALA A 82 10.74 2.44 0.35
N VAL A 83 11.53 2.80 1.37
CA VAL A 83 12.76 3.61 1.22
C VAL A 83 13.75 2.91 0.27
N TRP A 84 13.81 1.59 0.28
CA TRP A 84 14.73 0.79 -0.52
C TRP A 84 14.09 0.35 -1.85
N ASN A 85 12.87 -0.22 -1.78
CA ASN A 85 12.09 -0.65 -2.93
C ASN A 85 10.59 -0.52 -2.66
N SER A 86 9.96 0.48 -3.25
CA SER A 86 8.53 0.73 -3.05
C SER A 86 7.63 -0.35 -3.66
N SER A 87 8.07 -1.06 -4.70
CA SER A 87 7.30 -2.16 -5.27
C SER A 87 7.25 -3.37 -4.34
N THR A 88 8.38 -3.74 -3.74
CA THR A 88 8.46 -4.80 -2.71
C THR A 88 7.59 -4.45 -1.50
N ALA A 89 7.67 -3.19 -1.01
CA ALA A 89 6.84 -2.70 0.08
C ALA A 89 5.34 -2.72 -0.27
N HIS A 90 4.98 -2.40 -1.52
CA HIS A 90 3.60 -2.43 -1.99
C HIS A 90 3.03 -3.85 -1.96
N ILE A 91 3.78 -4.87 -2.36
CA ILE A 91 3.33 -6.26 -2.27
C ILE A 91 3.10 -6.67 -0.81
N LEU A 92 4.03 -6.32 0.11
CA LEU A 92 3.85 -6.59 1.53
C LEU A 92 2.63 -5.86 2.10
N PHE A 93 2.42 -4.61 1.73
CA PHE A 93 1.24 -3.82 2.12
C PHE A 93 -0.06 -4.51 1.71
N VAL A 94 -0.17 -4.92 0.45
CA VAL A 94 -1.37 -5.60 -0.07
C VAL A 94 -1.66 -6.88 0.71
N HIS A 95 -0.63 -7.67 0.98
CA HIS A 95 -0.73 -8.87 1.82
C HIS A 95 -1.20 -8.54 3.24
N SER A 96 -0.57 -7.56 3.91
CA SER A 96 -0.87 -7.19 5.30
C SER A 96 -2.30 -6.69 5.46
N VAL A 97 -2.76 -5.79 4.59
CA VAL A 97 -4.15 -5.28 4.64
C VAL A 97 -5.15 -6.38 4.32
N GLY A 98 -4.86 -7.25 3.33
CA GLY A 98 -5.67 -8.41 3.02
C GLY A 98 -5.84 -9.33 4.24
N LEU A 99 -4.72 -9.72 4.86
CA LEU A 99 -4.73 -10.59 6.04
C LEU A 99 -5.49 -9.95 7.21
N LYS A 100 -5.20 -8.69 7.53
CA LYS A 100 -5.86 -7.95 8.61
C LYS A 100 -7.37 -7.85 8.43
N SER A 101 -7.85 -7.83 7.20
CA SER A 101 -9.27 -7.65 6.91
C SER A 101 -10.10 -8.93 7.08
N ILE A 102 -9.48 -10.10 7.09
CA ILE A 102 -10.18 -11.39 7.17
C ILE A 102 -11.06 -11.51 8.43
N PRO A 103 -10.64 -11.12 9.65
CA PRO A 103 -11.49 -11.20 10.83
C PRO A 103 -12.77 -10.33 10.78
N PHE A 104 -12.73 -9.25 9.99
CA PHE A 104 -13.89 -8.36 9.82
C PHE A 104 -14.82 -8.79 8.67
N LEU A 105 -14.26 -9.50 7.69
CA LEU A 105 -15.01 -9.94 6.50
C LEU A 105 -15.56 -11.35 6.63
N GLY A 106 -14.82 -12.24 7.28
CA GLY A 106 -15.12 -13.66 7.40
C GLY A 106 -15.56 -14.09 8.80
N ASN A 107 -15.65 -15.39 9.01
CA ASN A 107 -15.96 -16.02 10.28
C ASN A 107 -14.69 -16.55 11.01
N GLU A 108 -14.86 -17.11 12.22
CA GLU A 108 -13.75 -17.62 13.03
C GLU A 108 -12.96 -18.75 12.33
N GLU A 109 -13.63 -19.64 11.61
CA GLU A 109 -12.98 -20.75 10.90
C GLU A 109 -12.10 -20.22 9.75
N GLN A 110 -12.63 -19.29 8.98
CA GLN A 110 -11.90 -18.60 7.90
C GLN A 110 -10.73 -17.78 8.47
N THR A 111 -10.95 -17.06 9.55
CA THR A 111 -9.89 -16.32 10.25
C THR A 111 -8.76 -17.27 10.67
N LYS A 112 -9.06 -18.34 11.35
CA LYS A 112 -8.09 -19.34 11.78
C LYS A 112 -7.33 -19.93 10.59
N ARG A 113 -8.06 -20.34 9.53
CA ARG A 113 -7.49 -20.93 8.32
C ARG A 113 -6.48 -19.98 7.68
N TYR A 114 -6.88 -18.79 7.32
CA TYR A 114 -6.03 -17.87 6.54
C TYR A 114 -4.91 -17.24 7.36
N MET A 115 -5.11 -17.02 8.68
CA MET A 115 -4.01 -16.63 9.56
C MET A 115 -2.95 -17.74 9.64
N THR A 116 -3.38 -19.00 9.79
CA THR A 116 -2.46 -20.14 9.77
C THR A 116 -1.72 -20.26 8.43
N GLU A 117 -2.42 -20.13 7.30
CA GLU A 117 -1.81 -20.15 5.97
C GLU A 117 -0.74 -19.06 5.82
N ALA A 118 -1.02 -17.83 6.22
CA ALA A 118 -0.08 -16.73 6.10
C ALA A 118 1.13 -16.87 7.04
N VAL A 119 0.88 -17.15 8.32
CA VAL A 119 1.92 -17.07 9.36
C VAL A 119 2.73 -18.36 9.47
N GLN A 120 2.07 -19.52 9.49
CA GLN A 120 2.73 -20.80 9.71
C GLN A 120 3.19 -21.46 8.41
N ASN A 121 2.39 -21.31 7.34
CA ASN A 121 2.69 -21.91 6.05
C ASN A 121 3.37 -20.93 5.07
N GLY A 122 3.58 -19.68 5.48
CA GLY A 122 4.27 -18.65 4.69
C GLY A 122 3.54 -18.27 3.40
N LYS A 123 2.20 -18.44 3.36
CA LYS A 123 1.38 -18.15 2.19
C LYS A 123 1.14 -16.67 2.02
N ARG A 124 1.29 -16.17 0.81
CA ARG A 124 1.13 -14.75 0.47
C ARG A 124 -0.18 -14.49 -0.26
N PHE A 125 -0.81 -13.35 0.07
CA PHE A 125 -2.07 -12.90 -0.52
C PHE A 125 -1.84 -11.75 -1.49
N GLY A 126 -2.47 -11.84 -2.67
CA GLY A 126 -2.65 -10.74 -3.61
C GLY A 126 -4.09 -10.24 -3.58
N VAL A 127 -4.39 -9.16 -4.29
CA VAL A 127 -5.74 -8.58 -4.38
C VAL A 127 -6.13 -8.34 -5.84
N ALA A 128 -7.39 -8.63 -6.17
CA ALA A 128 -8.00 -8.42 -7.48
C ALA A 128 -9.37 -7.75 -7.34
N ALA A 129 -9.41 -6.41 -7.39
CA ALA A 129 -10.64 -5.62 -7.21
C ALA A 129 -11.03 -4.86 -8.48
N SER A 130 -10.12 -4.14 -9.13
CA SER A 130 -10.40 -3.23 -10.25
C SER A 130 -10.75 -3.95 -11.55
N GLU A 131 -11.56 -3.29 -12.41
CA GLU A 131 -11.95 -3.80 -13.72
C GLU A 131 -11.87 -2.72 -14.81
N HIS A 132 -11.93 -3.16 -16.08
CA HIS A 132 -12.22 -2.27 -17.19
C HIS A 132 -13.69 -1.86 -17.16
N GLY A 133 -13.95 -0.55 -17.26
CA GLY A 133 -15.31 -0.03 -17.37
C GLY A 133 -15.28 1.47 -17.67
N GLN A 134 -16.40 2.02 -18.12
CA GLN A 134 -16.56 3.47 -18.25
C GLN A 134 -16.69 4.14 -16.88
N HIS A 135 -17.21 3.40 -15.90
CA HIS A 135 -17.31 3.83 -14.51
C HIS A 135 -16.64 2.80 -13.59
N VAL A 136 -16.03 3.25 -12.52
CA VAL A 136 -15.37 2.40 -11.53
C VAL A 136 -16.33 1.36 -10.90
N MET A 137 -17.64 1.62 -11.00
CA MET A 137 -18.71 0.76 -10.50
C MET A 137 -19.30 -0.20 -11.55
N ASP A 138 -18.80 -0.20 -12.79
CA ASP A 138 -19.25 -1.08 -13.87
C ASP A 138 -18.51 -2.42 -13.81
N TRP A 139 -18.76 -3.20 -12.77
CA TRP A 139 -18.09 -4.49 -12.61
C TRP A 139 -18.78 -5.58 -13.41
N SER A 140 -18.01 -6.23 -14.26
CA SER A 140 -18.43 -7.34 -15.12
C SER A 140 -18.09 -8.72 -14.55
N CYS A 141 -17.17 -8.78 -13.60
CA CYS A 141 -16.79 -10.01 -12.92
C CYS A 141 -17.93 -10.47 -12.01
N LYS A 142 -18.50 -11.64 -12.29
CA LYS A 142 -19.75 -12.13 -11.69
C LYS A 142 -19.55 -13.42 -10.92
N MET A 143 -20.34 -13.53 -9.84
CA MET A 143 -20.54 -14.74 -9.06
C MET A 143 -21.93 -15.31 -9.36
N THR A 144 -21.98 -16.40 -10.10
CA THR A 144 -23.23 -17.10 -10.43
C THR A 144 -23.45 -18.24 -9.44
N PRO A 145 -24.57 -18.29 -8.69
CA PRO A 145 -24.85 -19.38 -7.76
C PRO A 145 -24.88 -20.76 -8.46
N THR A 146 -24.30 -21.76 -7.80
CA THR A 146 -24.34 -23.16 -8.23
C THR A 146 -24.41 -24.09 -7.03
N GLU A 147 -24.52 -25.41 -7.22
CA GLU A 147 -24.55 -26.35 -6.11
C GLU A 147 -23.25 -26.31 -5.27
N GLY A 148 -23.36 -26.01 -3.98
CA GLY A 148 -22.25 -25.97 -3.02
C GLY A 148 -21.36 -24.73 -3.12
N GLY A 149 -21.74 -23.70 -3.91
CA GLY A 149 -20.96 -22.48 -4.04
C GLY A 149 -21.35 -21.61 -5.23
N TYR A 150 -20.35 -21.08 -5.91
CA TYR A 150 -20.52 -20.14 -7.02
C TYR A 150 -19.53 -20.41 -8.15
N LEU A 151 -19.88 -19.99 -9.36
CA LEU A 151 -18.95 -19.88 -10.48
C LEU A 151 -18.51 -18.43 -10.65
N LEU A 152 -17.21 -18.19 -10.59
CA LEU A 152 -16.60 -16.88 -10.81
C LEU A 152 -16.19 -16.77 -12.29
N ASN A 153 -16.67 -15.73 -12.95
CA ASN A 153 -16.35 -15.40 -14.34
C ASN A 153 -16.08 -13.91 -14.51
N GLY A 154 -15.07 -13.56 -15.30
CA GLY A 154 -14.75 -12.17 -15.66
C GLY A 154 -13.27 -11.87 -15.66
N ASN A 155 -12.91 -10.58 -15.67
CA ASN A 155 -11.53 -10.13 -15.73
C ASN A 155 -11.28 -9.04 -14.72
N LYS A 156 -10.12 -9.10 -14.05
CA LYS A 156 -9.63 -8.08 -13.12
C LYS A 156 -8.34 -7.45 -13.63
N LEU A 157 -8.12 -6.18 -13.25
CA LEU A 157 -6.94 -5.40 -13.60
C LEU A 157 -6.24 -4.88 -12.36
N PHE A 158 -4.99 -4.46 -12.52
CA PHE A 158 -4.22 -3.92 -11.41
C PHE A 158 -4.22 -4.85 -10.19
N CYS A 159 -4.09 -6.18 -10.44
CA CYS A 159 -4.14 -7.20 -9.40
C CYS A 159 -2.82 -7.23 -8.62
N SER A 160 -2.62 -6.22 -7.77
CA SER A 160 -1.35 -6.01 -7.07
C SER A 160 -0.95 -7.21 -6.21
N GLY A 161 0.33 -7.59 -6.36
CA GLY A 161 0.89 -8.71 -5.64
C GLY A 161 0.37 -10.09 -6.07
N SER A 162 -0.42 -10.20 -7.15
CA SER A 162 -0.95 -11.49 -7.62
C SER A 162 0.15 -12.41 -8.16
N GLY A 163 1.17 -11.86 -8.83
CA GLY A 163 2.33 -12.64 -9.23
C GLY A 163 3.05 -13.24 -8.02
N GLY A 164 3.25 -14.57 -7.99
CA GLY A 164 3.85 -15.28 -6.87
C GLY A 164 3.01 -15.33 -5.59
N SER A 165 1.72 -14.90 -5.60
CA SER A 165 0.81 -15.13 -4.47
C SER A 165 0.29 -16.56 -4.44
N ASP A 166 -0.04 -17.06 -3.25
CA ASP A 166 -0.70 -18.35 -3.07
C ASP A 166 -2.22 -18.23 -3.16
N TYR A 167 -2.74 -17.12 -2.64
CA TYR A 167 -4.17 -16.77 -2.69
C TYR A 167 -4.34 -15.37 -3.25
N ILE A 168 -5.47 -15.16 -3.90
CA ILE A 168 -5.91 -13.86 -4.40
C ILE A 168 -7.23 -13.52 -3.71
N MET A 169 -7.29 -12.39 -3.01
CA MET A 169 -8.53 -11.84 -2.51
C MET A 169 -9.24 -11.16 -3.67
N VAL A 170 -10.31 -11.77 -4.15
CA VAL A 170 -11.06 -11.33 -5.33
C VAL A 170 -12.35 -10.65 -4.89
N PHE A 171 -12.69 -9.55 -5.56
CA PHE A 171 -13.94 -8.83 -5.42
C PHE A 171 -14.76 -9.03 -6.68
N ALA A 172 -15.96 -9.56 -6.57
CA ALA A 172 -16.87 -9.76 -7.71
C ALA A 172 -18.32 -9.43 -7.31
N VAL A 173 -19.24 -9.41 -8.26
CA VAL A 173 -20.64 -9.06 -7.99
C VAL A 173 -21.53 -10.28 -8.13
N LEU A 174 -22.37 -10.50 -7.12
CA LEU A 174 -23.43 -11.52 -7.18
C LEU A 174 -24.34 -11.25 -8.38
N GLU A 175 -24.53 -12.26 -9.22
CA GLU A 175 -25.41 -12.15 -10.36
C GLU A 175 -26.86 -11.86 -9.94
N GLY A 176 -27.47 -10.85 -10.57
CA GLY A 176 -28.82 -10.41 -10.24
C GLY A 176 -28.93 -9.46 -9.04
N ALA A 177 -27.81 -9.08 -8.40
CA ALA A 177 -27.83 -8.08 -7.33
C ALA A 177 -28.33 -6.71 -7.83
N PRO A 178 -29.11 -5.97 -7.02
CA PRO A 178 -29.72 -4.70 -7.44
C PRO A 178 -28.71 -3.56 -7.65
N SER A 179 -27.58 -3.63 -6.99
CA SER A 179 -26.48 -2.65 -7.13
C SER A 179 -25.13 -3.30 -6.83
N LEU A 180 -24.02 -2.63 -7.22
CA LEU A 180 -22.68 -3.08 -6.84
C LEU A 180 -22.53 -3.13 -5.31
N ILE A 181 -22.99 -2.08 -4.61
CA ILE A 181 -22.86 -1.97 -3.15
C ILE A 181 -23.51 -3.15 -2.44
N GLU A 182 -24.70 -3.56 -2.88
CA GLU A 182 -25.44 -4.68 -2.28
C GLU A 182 -24.98 -6.04 -2.79
N GLY A 183 -24.32 -6.08 -3.95
CA GLY A 183 -23.93 -7.31 -4.60
C GLY A 183 -22.44 -7.68 -4.52
N VAL A 184 -21.58 -6.79 -3.99
CA VAL A 184 -20.16 -7.11 -3.93
C VAL A 184 -19.91 -8.25 -2.94
N MET A 185 -19.22 -9.28 -3.44
CA MET A 185 -18.75 -10.44 -2.68
C MET A 185 -17.23 -10.46 -2.67
N ILE A 186 -16.65 -10.93 -1.58
CA ILE A 186 -15.21 -11.09 -1.42
C ILE A 186 -14.91 -12.56 -1.19
N MET A 187 -13.90 -13.08 -1.86
CA MET A 187 -13.51 -14.48 -1.75
C MET A 187 -12.00 -14.64 -1.79
N MET A 188 -11.51 -15.71 -1.19
CA MET A 188 -10.12 -16.12 -1.26
C MET A 188 -9.95 -17.23 -2.29
N VAL A 189 -9.27 -16.92 -3.40
CA VAL A 189 -9.10 -17.84 -4.54
C VAL A 189 -7.66 -18.32 -4.60
N PRO A 190 -7.38 -19.63 -4.57
CA PRO A 190 -6.05 -20.15 -4.84
C PRO A 190 -5.53 -19.67 -6.20
N SER A 191 -4.35 -19.09 -6.25
CA SER A 191 -3.81 -18.45 -7.47
C SER A 191 -3.54 -19.42 -8.63
N ASN A 192 -3.42 -20.71 -8.32
CA ASN A 192 -3.20 -21.79 -9.28
C ASN A 192 -4.45 -22.65 -9.54
N GLN A 193 -5.63 -22.20 -9.11
CA GLN A 193 -6.88 -22.94 -9.31
C GLN A 193 -7.23 -23.02 -10.80
N GLU A 194 -7.84 -24.12 -11.21
CA GLU A 194 -8.35 -24.28 -12.59
C GLU A 194 -9.30 -23.14 -12.96
N GLY A 195 -9.12 -22.57 -14.14
CA GLY A 195 -9.90 -21.41 -14.63
C GLY A 195 -9.31 -20.05 -14.22
N VAL A 196 -8.32 -19.98 -13.33
CA VAL A 196 -7.60 -18.74 -13.00
C VAL A 196 -6.40 -18.58 -13.94
N GLN A 197 -6.38 -17.50 -14.71
CA GLN A 197 -5.28 -17.16 -15.61
C GLN A 197 -4.69 -15.81 -15.27
N GLN A 198 -3.44 -15.78 -14.82
CA GLN A 198 -2.63 -14.57 -14.68
C GLN A 198 -2.01 -14.22 -16.03
N ASN A 199 -2.27 -13.01 -16.57
CA ASN A 199 -1.94 -12.66 -17.95
C ASN A 199 -0.51 -12.15 -18.15
N LEU A 200 0.24 -11.90 -17.06
CA LEU A 200 1.65 -11.45 -17.07
C LEU A 200 1.88 -10.18 -17.93
N ASP A 201 0.91 -9.27 -17.93
CA ASP A 201 0.83 -8.10 -18.79
C ASP A 201 1.16 -6.78 -18.06
N TRP A 202 1.79 -6.86 -16.87
CA TRP A 202 2.15 -5.67 -16.10
C TRP A 202 3.41 -5.01 -16.66
N ASP A 203 3.26 -3.95 -17.45
CA ASP A 203 4.35 -3.13 -18.00
C ASP A 203 4.04 -1.63 -17.87
N ASN A 204 3.90 -1.16 -16.65
CA ASN A 204 3.57 0.22 -16.34
C ASN A 204 4.85 1.07 -16.13
N MET A 205 4.65 2.38 -16.17
CA MET A 205 5.72 3.37 -16.02
C MET A 205 6.49 3.23 -14.70
N GLY A 206 5.79 2.91 -13.61
CA GLY A 206 6.35 2.73 -12.27
C GLY A 206 5.65 1.60 -11.52
N GLN A 207 6.10 1.33 -10.29
CA GLN A 207 5.67 0.15 -9.52
C GLN A 207 5.87 -1.15 -10.32
N ARG A 208 6.95 -1.21 -11.08
CA ARG A 208 7.15 -2.21 -12.13
C ARG A 208 7.29 -3.63 -11.60
N GLN A 209 7.77 -3.77 -10.36
CA GLN A 209 7.96 -5.08 -9.72
C GLN A 209 6.74 -5.60 -8.94
N THR A 210 5.60 -4.87 -8.93
CA THR A 210 4.43 -5.26 -8.11
C THR A 210 3.64 -6.43 -8.67
N SER A 211 3.93 -6.88 -9.90
CA SER A 211 3.16 -7.92 -10.58
C SER A 211 1.65 -7.67 -10.49
N SER A 212 1.26 -6.42 -10.81
CA SER A 212 -0.13 -5.97 -10.79
C SER A 212 -0.85 -6.30 -12.11
N GLN A 213 -0.58 -7.46 -12.66
CA GLN A 213 -1.12 -7.94 -13.92
C GLN A 213 -2.65 -8.05 -13.90
N SER A 214 -3.23 -8.25 -15.09
CA SER A 214 -4.61 -8.65 -15.19
C SER A 214 -4.80 -10.14 -14.92
N ILE A 215 -5.99 -10.50 -14.44
CA ILE A 215 -6.38 -11.89 -14.17
C ILE A 215 -7.71 -12.16 -14.84
N SER A 216 -7.78 -13.27 -15.60
CA SER A 216 -9.01 -13.78 -16.18
C SER A 216 -9.51 -14.98 -15.36
N PHE A 217 -10.81 -14.99 -15.08
CA PHE A 217 -11.52 -16.07 -14.41
C PHE A 217 -12.51 -16.69 -15.39
N LYS A 218 -12.44 -18.01 -15.56
CA LYS A 218 -13.35 -18.76 -16.43
C LYS A 218 -13.87 -19.99 -15.69
N ASP A 219 -15.14 -19.95 -15.34
CA ASP A 219 -15.85 -21.03 -14.64
C ASP A 219 -15.12 -21.51 -13.38
N VAL A 220 -14.51 -20.58 -12.65
CA VAL A 220 -13.77 -20.89 -11.43
C VAL A 220 -14.77 -21.20 -10.32
N PHE A 221 -14.78 -22.45 -9.84
CA PHE A 221 -15.66 -22.85 -8.74
C PHE A 221 -15.17 -22.30 -7.41
N ILE A 222 -15.99 -21.53 -6.72
CA ILE A 222 -15.73 -20.96 -5.41
C ILE A 222 -16.65 -21.63 -4.38
N PRO A 223 -16.13 -22.48 -3.49
CA PRO A 223 -16.93 -23.05 -2.41
C PRO A 223 -17.45 -21.95 -1.46
N GLU A 224 -18.59 -22.15 -0.83
CA GLU A 224 -19.12 -21.23 0.19
C GLU A 224 -18.11 -20.95 1.31
N ALA A 225 -17.29 -21.93 1.67
CA ALA A 225 -16.26 -21.81 2.72
C ALA A 225 -15.13 -20.81 2.37
N ASP A 226 -14.97 -20.42 1.11
CA ASP A 226 -13.95 -19.47 0.64
C ASP A 226 -14.51 -18.05 0.42
N ILE A 227 -15.81 -17.83 0.69
CA ILE A 227 -16.47 -16.53 0.61
C ILE A 227 -16.40 -15.86 1.95
N LEU A 228 -15.89 -14.63 1.98
CA LEU A 228 -15.74 -13.82 3.18
C LEU A 228 -17.00 -12.95 3.39
N GLY A 229 -17.87 -13.36 4.32
CA GLY A 229 -19.12 -12.67 4.60
C GLY A 229 -20.18 -12.83 3.52
N GLU A 230 -21.26 -12.07 3.63
CA GLU A 230 -22.37 -12.03 2.67
C GLU A 230 -22.14 -10.94 1.61
N ALA A 231 -22.94 -10.93 0.55
CA ALA A 231 -22.93 -9.86 -0.44
C ALA A 231 -23.17 -8.49 0.23
N GLY A 232 -22.36 -7.50 -0.10
CA GLY A 232 -22.42 -6.16 0.47
C GLY A 232 -21.76 -5.98 1.85
N THR A 233 -21.26 -7.04 2.47
CA THR A 233 -20.65 -6.98 3.82
C THR A 233 -19.58 -5.89 3.95
N ILE A 234 -18.73 -5.69 2.96
CA ILE A 234 -17.64 -4.69 3.02
C ILE A 234 -18.11 -3.25 3.24
N MET A 235 -19.38 -2.97 2.95
CA MET A 235 -19.98 -1.65 3.11
C MET A 235 -20.56 -1.43 4.52
N GLN A 236 -20.54 -2.45 5.38
CA GLN A 236 -20.94 -2.33 6.78
C GLN A 236 -19.84 -1.63 7.59
N LEU A 237 -20.18 -1.11 8.78
CA LEU A 237 -19.28 -0.24 9.55
C LEU A 237 -17.90 -0.87 9.84
N GLU A 238 -17.87 -2.07 10.43
CA GLU A 238 -16.61 -2.74 10.78
C GLU A 238 -15.80 -3.17 9.54
N PRO A 239 -16.38 -3.89 8.57
CA PRO A 239 -15.67 -4.22 7.34
C PRO A 239 -15.21 -2.99 6.53
N SER A 240 -15.90 -1.84 6.66
CA SER A 240 -15.51 -0.59 6.00
C SER A 240 -14.17 -0.01 6.47
N MET A 241 -13.56 -0.58 7.52
CA MET A 241 -12.18 -0.26 7.92
C MET A 241 -11.15 -0.59 6.83
N TRP A 242 -11.49 -1.47 5.88
CA TRP A 242 -10.65 -1.76 4.71
C TRP A 242 -10.10 -0.50 4.05
N ALA A 243 -10.95 0.49 3.75
CA ALA A 243 -10.50 1.72 3.11
C ALA A 243 -9.51 2.52 3.97
N LEU A 244 -9.73 2.57 5.29
CA LEU A 244 -8.82 3.29 6.21
C LEU A 244 -7.44 2.61 6.27
N TYR A 245 -7.39 1.28 6.32
CA TYR A 245 -6.12 0.54 6.28
C TYR A 245 -5.39 0.77 4.97
N TYR A 246 -6.09 0.66 3.84
CA TYR A 246 -5.51 0.88 2.52
C TYR A 246 -4.95 2.30 2.35
N GLN A 247 -5.74 3.32 2.69
CA GLN A 247 -5.34 4.71 2.51
C GLN A 247 -4.18 5.12 3.44
N SER A 248 -4.17 4.63 4.69
CA SER A 248 -3.07 4.91 5.62
C SER A 248 -1.77 4.24 5.17
N ALA A 249 -1.83 3.02 4.65
CA ALA A 249 -0.66 2.32 4.12
C ALA A 249 -0.14 2.95 2.82
N PHE A 250 -1.00 3.49 1.95
CA PHE A 250 -0.54 4.30 0.81
C PHE A 250 0.27 5.52 1.25
N CYS A 251 -0.15 6.19 2.33
CA CYS A 251 0.62 7.31 2.89
C CYS A 251 2.02 6.85 3.34
N ALA A 252 2.13 5.65 3.92
CA ALA A 252 3.43 5.06 4.29
C ALA A 252 4.32 4.79 3.07
N LEU A 253 3.75 4.27 1.97
CA LEU A 253 4.48 4.10 0.71
C LEU A 253 4.96 5.43 0.12
N HIS A 254 4.12 6.48 0.12
CA HIS A 254 4.51 7.81 -0.33
C HIS A 254 5.68 8.35 0.48
N ALA A 255 5.64 8.18 1.82
CA ALA A 255 6.75 8.60 2.68
C ALA A 255 8.04 7.84 2.37
N GLY A 256 7.98 6.51 2.23
CA GLY A 256 9.15 5.71 1.89
C GLY A 256 9.77 6.10 0.55
N MET A 257 8.96 6.37 -0.48
CA MET A 257 9.45 6.83 -1.78
C MET A 257 10.14 8.20 -1.70
N ALA A 258 9.57 9.16 -0.97
CA ALA A 258 10.15 10.47 -0.77
C ALA A 258 11.45 10.41 0.05
N GLU A 259 11.47 9.62 1.13
CA GLU A 259 12.66 9.40 1.95
C GLU A 259 13.77 8.70 1.16
N GLY A 260 13.44 7.68 0.38
CA GLY A 260 14.38 6.98 -0.48
C GLY A 260 15.02 7.89 -1.51
N ALA A 261 14.20 8.72 -2.18
CA ALA A 261 14.67 9.71 -3.15
C ALA A 261 15.59 10.76 -2.51
N LEU A 262 15.21 11.26 -1.33
CA LEU A 262 16.03 12.23 -0.59
C LEU A 262 17.37 11.63 -0.16
N ASN A 263 17.38 10.39 0.33
CA ASN A 263 18.61 9.69 0.72
C ASN A 263 19.54 9.49 -0.47
N GLU A 264 19.00 9.08 -1.63
CA GLU A 264 19.75 8.95 -2.88
C GLU A 264 20.35 10.31 -3.31
N ALA A 265 19.56 11.39 -3.23
CA ALA A 265 20.03 12.74 -3.58
C ALA A 265 21.15 13.21 -2.65
N ILE A 266 21.08 12.92 -1.34
CA ILE A 266 22.13 13.25 -0.36
C ILE A 266 23.43 12.50 -0.69
N ASP A 267 23.32 11.18 -0.94
CA ASP A 267 24.50 10.39 -1.31
C ASP A 267 25.11 10.87 -2.65
N TYR A 268 24.26 11.12 -3.63
CA TYR A 268 24.70 11.61 -4.92
C TYR A 268 25.37 12.99 -4.83
N ALA A 269 24.83 13.90 -4.00
CA ALA A 269 25.40 15.22 -3.79
C ALA A 269 26.78 15.14 -3.14
N ARG A 270 26.97 14.23 -2.19
CA ARG A 270 28.27 14.02 -1.51
C ARG A 270 29.33 13.44 -2.43
N ASN A 271 28.95 12.52 -3.33
CA ASN A 271 29.90 11.66 -4.02
C ASN A 271 30.03 11.92 -5.53
N LYS A 272 28.99 12.52 -6.18
CA LYS A 272 28.88 12.54 -7.65
C LYS A 272 28.54 13.90 -8.23
N THR A 273 27.82 14.77 -7.52
CA THR A 273 27.40 16.09 -8.02
C THR A 273 28.61 17.01 -8.16
N ARG A 274 28.63 17.76 -9.25
CA ARG A 274 29.61 18.82 -9.51
C ARG A 274 28.92 20.18 -9.35
N PRO A 275 29.53 21.13 -8.62
CA PRO A 275 29.02 22.49 -8.55
C PRO A 275 28.94 23.13 -9.96
N TRP A 276 28.11 24.15 -10.07
CA TRP A 276 28.09 24.95 -11.29
C TRP A 276 29.45 25.59 -11.57
N ILE A 277 29.94 25.43 -12.78
CA ILE A 277 31.33 25.85 -13.15
C ILE A 277 31.61 27.33 -12.90
N LEU A 278 30.59 28.19 -12.97
CA LEU A 278 30.73 29.63 -12.75
C LEU A 278 30.42 30.07 -11.32
N SER A 279 30.13 29.12 -10.39
CA SER A 279 29.81 29.44 -8.99
C SER A 279 31.01 29.80 -8.15
N GLY A 280 32.22 29.41 -8.56
CA GLY A 280 33.42 29.52 -7.73
C GLY A 280 33.47 28.52 -6.58
N ILE A 281 32.50 27.58 -6.50
CA ILE A 281 32.41 26.56 -5.43
C ILE A 281 33.18 25.31 -5.88
N ASP A 282 34.02 24.76 -5.01
CA ASP A 282 34.86 23.60 -5.30
C ASP A 282 34.14 22.24 -5.11
N LYS A 283 33.20 22.18 -4.17
CA LYS A 283 32.46 20.94 -3.82
C LYS A 283 30.96 21.19 -3.69
N ALA A 284 30.15 20.26 -4.19
CA ALA A 284 28.70 20.35 -4.12
C ALA A 284 28.14 20.49 -2.69
N VAL A 285 28.81 19.90 -1.70
CA VAL A 285 28.42 20.02 -0.29
C VAL A 285 28.52 21.44 0.26
N ASN A 286 29.26 22.33 -0.41
CA ASN A 286 29.41 23.75 -0.06
C ASN A 286 28.47 24.65 -0.87
N ASP A 287 27.70 24.09 -1.80
CA ASP A 287 26.79 24.86 -2.66
C ASP A 287 25.50 25.22 -1.87
N PRO A 288 25.23 26.54 -1.65
CA PRO A 288 24.08 26.97 -0.87
C PRO A 288 22.73 26.63 -1.52
N TYR A 289 22.68 26.48 -2.84
CA TYR A 289 21.45 26.09 -3.54
C TYR A 289 21.16 24.60 -3.35
N ILE A 290 22.20 23.76 -3.39
CA ILE A 290 22.07 22.32 -3.09
C ILE A 290 21.67 22.12 -1.62
N GLN A 291 22.32 22.82 -0.69
CA GLN A 291 21.98 22.79 0.73
C GLN A 291 20.54 23.25 0.98
N GLY A 292 20.12 24.36 0.35
CA GLY A 292 18.76 24.90 0.44
C GLY A 292 17.70 23.92 -0.09
N ALA A 293 17.96 23.30 -1.26
CA ALA A 293 17.06 22.31 -1.84
C ALA A 293 16.90 21.06 -0.95
N LEU A 294 18.01 20.51 -0.42
CA LEU A 294 17.96 19.38 0.49
C LEU A 294 17.25 19.74 1.81
N GLY A 295 17.51 20.94 2.36
CA GLY A 295 16.82 21.43 3.56
C GLY A 295 15.32 21.56 3.39
N GLN A 296 14.86 22.06 2.24
CA GLN A 296 13.44 22.14 1.90
C GLN A 296 12.80 20.75 1.79
N MET A 297 13.41 19.83 1.03
CA MET A 297 12.91 18.45 0.89
C MET A 297 12.84 17.73 2.23
N GLN A 298 13.87 17.87 3.08
CA GLN A 298 13.87 17.27 4.42
C GLN A 298 12.73 17.84 5.29
N THR A 299 12.48 19.15 5.23
CA THR A 299 11.37 19.78 5.97
C THR A 299 10.02 19.23 5.53
N GLN A 300 9.80 19.07 4.22
CA GLN A 300 8.57 18.50 3.67
C GLN A 300 8.39 17.03 4.12
N VAL A 301 9.45 16.22 4.06
CA VAL A 301 9.42 14.82 4.53
C VAL A 301 9.10 14.75 6.03
N SER A 302 9.70 15.60 6.85
CA SER A 302 9.42 15.64 8.29
C SER A 302 7.97 16.00 8.60
N ALA A 303 7.41 17.00 7.92
CA ALA A 303 6.01 17.42 8.08
C ALA A 303 5.05 16.30 7.61
N MET A 304 5.35 15.66 6.46
CA MET A 304 4.59 14.53 5.93
C MET A 304 4.52 13.38 6.94
N ARG A 305 5.65 12.99 7.53
CA ARG A 305 5.69 11.94 8.55
C ARG A 305 4.82 12.25 9.75
N THR A 306 4.80 13.50 10.19
CA THR A 306 3.96 13.94 11.32
C THR A 306 2.47 13.77 11.02
N LEU A 307 2.02 14.15 9.82
CA LEU A 307 0.63 13.94 9.39
C LEU A 307 0.27 12.46 9.25
N ILE A 308 1.18 11.65 8.70
CA ILE A 308 0.99 10.20 8.58
C ILE A 308 0.88 9.54 9.96
N ASN A 309 1.71 9.95 10.91
CA ASN A 309 1.63 9.43 12.29
C ASN A 309 0.27 9.77 12.92
N ARG A 310 -0.26 10.98 12.72
CA ARG A 310 -1.60 11.36 13.16
C ARG A 310 -2.71 10.53 12.48
N ALA A 311 -2.56 10.20 11.21
CA ALA A 311 -3.49 9.35 10.48
C ALA A 311 -3.43 7.89 10.99
N ASN A 312 -2.24 7.35 11.20
CA ASN A 312 -2.03 6.02 11.76
C ASN A 312 -2.60 5.90 13.19
N GLU A 313 -2.38 6.92 14.03
CA GLU A 313 -3.01 6.99 15.36
C GLU A 313 -4.53 6.97 15.27
N ALA A 314 -5.12 7.68 14.30
CA ALA A 314 -6.57 7.69 14.11
C ALA A 314 -7.12 6.29 13.79
N VAL A 315 -6.43 5.50 13.00
CA VAL A 315 -6.82 4.09 12.73
C VAL A 315 -6.89 3.30 14.02
N ILE A 316 -5.85 3.36 14.86
CA ILE A 316 -5.80 2.65 16.14
C ILE A 316 -6.93 3.10 17.08
N LEU A 317 -7.23 4.40 17.10
CA LEU A 317 -8.30 4.94 17.95
C LEU A 317 -9.69 4.46 17.51
N VAL A 318 -9.93 4.30 16.20
CA VAL A 318 -11.18 3.69 15.70
C VAL A 318 -11.28 2.23 16.11
N GLU A 319 -10.22 1.43 15.93
CA GLU A 319 -10.17 0.02 16.34
C GLU A 319 -10.50 -0.18 17.82
N ARG A 320 -10.26 0.83 18.65
CA ARG A 320 -10.54 0.83 20.10
C ARG A 320 -11.85 1.51 20.47
N GLY A 321 -12.64 1.95 19.51
CA GLY A 321 -13.90 2.66 19.77
C GLY A 321 -13.71 4.04 20.41
N MET A 322 -12.52 4.66 20.26
CA MET A 322 -12.16 5.94 20.88
C MET A 322 -12.25 7.13 19.91
N LEU A 323 -12.45 6.87 18.63
CA LEU A 323 -12.60 7.87 17.58
C LEU A 323 -13.68 7.41 16.61
N ASP A 324 -14.46 8.35 16.10
CA ASP A 324 -15.40 8.08 15.01
C ASP A 324 -14.63 7.73 13.71
N ARG A 325 -15.16 6.77 12.95
CA ARG A 325 -14.54 6.30 11.70
C ARG A 325 -14.45 7.42 10.66
N GLY A 326 -15.49 8.26 10.56
CA GLY A 326 -15.52 9.38 9.61
C GLY A 326 -14.48 10.44 9.94
N GLU A 327 -14.27 10.73 11.24
CA GLU A 327 -13.19 11.63 11.67
C GLU A 327 -11.80 11.06 11.34
N ALA A 328 -11.61 9.74 11.48
CA ALA A 328 -10.38 9.08 11.07
C ALA A 328 -10.18 9.18 9.54
N ALA A 329 -11.24 8.99 8.75
CA ALA A 329 -11.18 9.14 7.29
C ALA A 329 -10.68 10.54 6.88
N ILE A 330 -11.14 11.62 7.56
CA ILE A 330 -10.65 12.98 7.31
C ILE A 330 -9.17 13.12 7.66
N ARG A 331 -8.72 12.60 8.81
CA ARG A 331 -7.28 12.65 9.18
C ARG A 331 -6.39 11.90 8.18
N ILE A 332 -6.88 10.78 7.66
CA ILE A 332 -6.20 10.00 6.62
C ILE A 332 -6.22 10.76 5.28
N ALA A 333 -7.34 11.39 4.91
CA ALA A 333 -7.44 12.22 3.71
C ALA A 333 -6.44 13.39 3.74
N GLU A 334 -6.28 14.09 4.87
CA GLU A 334 -5.26 15.14 5.06
C GLU A 334 -3.83 14.58 4.82
N ALA A 335 -3.52 13.43 5.42
CA ALA A 335 -2.23 12.77 5.23
C ALA A 335 -2.02 12.32 3.77
N LYS A 336 -3.06 11.77 3.12
CA LYS A 336 -3.03 11.34 1.71
C LYS A 336 -2.77 12.51 0.76
N VAL A 337 -3.48 13.64 0.93
CA VAL A 337 -3.27 14.84 0.12
C VAL A 337 -1.84 15.33 0.25
N PHE A 338 -1.38 15.54 1.48
CA PHE A 338 -0.05 16.09 1.71
C PHE A 338 1.07 15.12 1.28
N SER A 339 0.93 13.83 1.56
CA SER A 339 1.93 12.83 1.17
C SER A 339 2.03 12.65 -0.35
N THR A 340 0.90 12.77 -1.07
CA THR A 340 0.88 12.78 -2.54
C THR A 340 1.70 13.95 -3.10
N ASP A 341 1.44 15.16 -2.62
CA ASP A 341 2.12 16.36 -3.09
C ASP A 341 3.63 16.32 -2.76
N VAL A 342 3.98 15.92 -1.54
CA VAL A 342 5.39 15.80 -1.11
C VAL A 342 6.14 14.71 -1.87
N ALA A 343 5.54 13.53 -2.06
CA ALA A 343 6.18 12.44 -2.79
C ALA A 343 6.51 12.86 -4.23
N LEU A 344 5.57 13.50 -4.94
CA LEU A 344 5.80 13.99 -6.29
C LEU A 344 6.83 15.13 -6.34
N ASP A 345 6.76 16.06 -5.41
CA ASP A 345 7.68 17.21 -5.36
C ASP A 345 9.12 16.77 -5.05
N VAL A 346 9.33 15.98 -4.01
CA VAL A 346 10.65 15.50 -3.61
C VAL A 346 11.27 14.64 -4.69
N THR A 347 10.55 13.63 -5.21
CA THR A 347 11.07 12.71 -6.23
C THR A 347 11.39 13.41 -7.57
N SER A 348 10.76 14.55 -7.86
CA SER A 348 11.08 15.43 -8.98
C SER A 348 12.28 16.34 -8.67
N LYS A 349 12.30 16.97 -7.50
CA LYS A 349 13.33 17.95 -7.11
C LYS A 349 14.73 17.36 -6.92
N ILE A 350 14.86 16.07 -6.65
CA ILE A 350 16.16 15.43 -6.52
C ILE A 350 17.06 15.64 -7.75
N PHE A 351 16.48 15.78 -8.96
CA PHE A 351 17.25 16.04 -10.18
C PHE A 351 17.93 17.41 -10.19
N GLN A 352 17.40 18.41 -9.47
CA GLN A 352 18.05 19.71 -9.29
C GLN A 352 19.33 19.57 -8.46
N VAL A 353 19.35 18.67 -7.50
CA VAL A 353 20.52 18.37 -6.66
C VAL A 353 21.53 17.48 -7.41
N CYS A 354 21.03 16.44 -8.09
CA CYS A 354 21.86 15.42 -8.74
C CYS A 354 22.41 15.88 -10.11
N GLY A 355 21.72 16.83 -10.76
CA GLY A 355 22.11 17.37 -12.08
C GLY A 355 21.83 16.44 -13.25
N ALA A 356 22.17 16.89 -14.46
CA ALA A 356 21.80 16.24 -15.72
C ALA A 356 22.27 14.77 -15.85
N ARG A 357 23.40 14.40 -15.28
CA ARG A 357 23.88 13.00 -15.34
C ARG A 357 22.97 12.02 -14.64
N ALA A 358 22.21 12.47 -13.64
CA ALA A 358 21.26 11.64 -12.91
C ALA A 358 20.08 11.16 -13.77
N THR A 359 19.86 11.78 -14.94
CA THR A 359 18.82 11.34 -15.90
C THR A 359 19.22 10.08 -16.69
N SER A 360 20.48 9.64 -16.56
CA SER A 360 20.94 8.41 -17.22
C SER A 360 20.34 7.17 -16.58
N LYS A 361 19.87 6.23 -17.41
CA LYS A 361 19.38 4.90 -16.97
C LYS A 361 20.35 4.15 -16.06
N LYS A 362 21.67 4.41 -16.21
CA LYS A 362 22.72 3.80 -15.36
C LYS A 362 22.49 4.06 -13.86
N TYR A 363 21.91 5.20 -13.50
CA TYR A 363 21.65 5.56 -12.10
C TYR A 363 20.24 5.20 -11.64
N SER A 364 19.30 5.04 -12.59
CA SER A 364 17.89 4.70 -12.34
C SER A 364 17.21 5.53 -11.24
N ILE A 365 17.63 6.81 -11.10
CA ILE A 365 17.07 7.72 -10.08
C ILE A 365 15.62 8.07 -10.42
N ASP A 366 15.25 8.05 -11.69
CA ASP A 366 13.90 8.27 -12.20
C ASP A 366 12.88 7.25 -11.65
N ARG A 367 13.31 6.07 -11.17
CA ARG A 367 12.42 5.07 -10.59
C ARG A 367 11.63 5.63 -9.39
N TYR A 368 12.21 6.51 -8.57
CA TYR A 368 11.51 7.11 -7.45
C TYR A 368 10.30 7.93 -7.90
N TRP A 369 10.49 8.80 -8.91
CA TRP A 369 9.40 9.61 -9.47
C TRP A 369 8.39 8.75 -10.22
N ARG A 370 8.82 7.80 -11.02
CA ARG A 370 7.93 6.89 -11.75
C ARG A 370 7.06 6.08 -10.81
N ASN A 371 7.65 5.55 -9.73
CA ASN A 371 6.94 4.81 -8.70
C ASN A 371 5.94 5.69 -7.95
N ALA A 372 6.35 6.89 -7.52
CA ALA A 372 5.49 7.85 -6.85
C ALA A 372 4.34 8.28 -7.77
N ARG A 373 4.63 8.63 -9.02
CA ARG A 373 3.60 9.05 -9.98
C ARG A 373 2.58 7.95 -10.25
N THR A 374 3.02 6.72 -10.44
CA THR A 374 2.12 5.58 -10.63
C THR A 374 1.22 5.37 -9.42
N MET A 375 1.79 5.37 -8.21
CA MET A 375 1.04 5.12 -6.97
C MET A 375 0.03 6.24 -6.66
N THR A 376 0.38 7.50 -6.90
CA THR A 376 -0.51 8.65 -6.64
C THR A 376 -1.71 8.73 -7.59
N LEU A 377 -1.81 7.84 -8.58
CA LEU A 377 -2.95 7.72 -9.50
C LEU A 377 -3.91 6.60 -9.12
N HIS A 378 -3.68 5.90 -7.99
CA HIS A 378 -4.57 4.83 -7.54
C HIS A 378 -6.01 5.33 -7.33
N ASP A 379 -6.17 6.47 -6.70
CA ASP A 379 -7.43 7.19 -6.55
C ASP A 379 -7.17 8.70 -6.71
N PRO A 380 -8.12 9.46 -7.31
CA PRO A 380 -7.90 10.89 -7.56
C PRO A 380 -7.83 11.69 -6.27
N VAL A 381 -6.65 12.21 -5.93
CA VAL A 381 -6.41 12.97 -4.68
C VAL A 381 -7.27 14.22 -4.55
N ASP A 382 -7.78 14.77 -5.66
CA ASP A 382 -8.68 15.92 -5.64
C ASP A 382 -10.01 15.62 -4.94
N TRP A 383 -10.47 14.36 -4.97
CA TRP A 383 -11.63 13.94 -4.20
C TRP A 383 -11.33 13.95 -2.70
N LYS A 384 -10.11 13.63 -2.27
CA LYS A 384 -9.71 13.76 -0.85
C LYS A 384 -9.68 15.22 -0.40
N ARG A 385 -9.25 16.14 -1.26
CA ARG A 385 -9.35 17.59 -0.99
C ARG A 385 -10.82 18.04 -0.87
N ASN A 386 -11.70 17.51 -1.73
CA ASN A 386 -13.13 17.76 -1.68
C ASN A 386 -13.77 17.23 -0.39
N GLU A 387 -13.47 15.99 0.02
CA GLU A 387 -13.95 15.39 1.28
C GLU A 387 -13.60 16.27 2.48
N ILE A 388 -12.33 16.72 2.58
CA ILE A 388 -11.88 17.62 3.65
C ILE A 388 -12.65 18.95 3.60
N GLY A 389 -12.77 19.56 2.42
CA GLY A 389 -13.47 20.83 2.24
C GLY A 389 -14.96 20.73 2.57
N HIS A 390 -15.62 19.64 2.19
CA HIS A 390 -17.02 19.38 2.54
C HIS A 390 -17.20 19.26 4.06
N TYR A 391 -16.37 18.45 4.71
CA TYR A 391 -16.39 18.27 6.16
C TYR A 391 -16.21 19.59 6.92
N LEU A 392 -15.30 20.48 6.47
CA LEU A 392 -15.08 21.80 7.08
C LEU A 392 -16.28 22.73 6.97
N LEU A 393 -17.14 22.54 5.97
CA LEU A 393 -18.31 23.39 5.72
C LEU A 393 -19.60 22.86 6.33
N THR A 394 -19.70 21.54 6.52
CA THR A 394 -20.96 20.87 6.88
C THR A 394 -20.90 20.06 8.17
N ASP A 395 -19.69 19.80 8.69
CA ASP A 395 -19.42 18.84 9.77
C ASP A 395 -19.85 17.39 9.42
N GLU A 396 -20.11 17.08 8.14
CA GLU A 396 -20.50 15.76 7.66
C GLU A 396 -19.26 15.01 7.14
N PRO A 397 -18.83 13.90 7.80
CA PRO A 397 -17.71 13.10 7.32
C PRO A 397 -18.08 12.30 6.07
N PRO A 398 -17.08 11.84 5.27
CA PRO A 398 -17.35 11.07 4.09
C PRO A 398 -18.03 9.74 4.44
N MET A 399 -19.01 9.36 3.62
CA MET A 399 -19.64 8.03 3.70
C MET A 399 -18.61 6.94 3.43
N PRO A 400 -18.71 5.77 4.11
CA PRO A 400 -17.87 4.63 3.82
C PRO A 400 -17.98 4.20 2.34
N THR A 401 -16.82 4.08 1.70
CA THR A 401 -16.67 3.59 0.32
C THR A 401 -15.44 2.70 0.25
N PHE A 402 -15.09 2.19 -0.95
CA PHE A 402 -13.82 1.49 -1.17
C PHE A 402 -12.59 2.41 -1.01
N TYR A 403 -12.78 3.72 -0.99
CA TYR A 403 -11.71 4.73 -0.97
C TYR A 403 -11.78 5.69 0.23
N SER A 404 -12.87 5.66 1.00
CA SER A 404 -13.08 6.57 2.14
C SER A 404 -13.71 5.87 3.32
#